data_cdb5c72a6cdda18cdecabd828ae3a8df
#
_entry.id   cdb5c72a6cdda18cdecabd828ae3a8df
#
_cell.length_a   1.000
_cell.length_b   1.000
_cell.length_c   1.000
_cell.angle_alpha   90.00
_cell.angle_beta   90.00
_cell.angle_gamma   90.00
#
_symmetry.space_group_name_H-M   'P 1'
#
loop_
_entity.id
_entity.type
_entity.pdbx_description
1 polymer ?
#
loop_
_entity_poly.entity_id
_entity_poly.type
_entity_poly.pdbx_seq_one_letter_code
_entity_poly.pdbx_strand_id
1 'polypeptide(L)'
;MKKVIQSNLVLILFYIVYLFLVYLLFMDYFTTILIIQLIFIFIALTPIGEGIMRMLNHTKKIVLKEDQEYLFPLFEEVYEQAKEENPRLSSNIKLFMNEDPMPNAFACASNTICVTKGAIQTFSREELQGILAHEFGHISNGDTKITMIFCIGNVLFMIFAFILHLIYIFLYAILRSRMGDSFLLKIMNGIKNLFKRLGNFIVSAIFSLNSRNCEKQADYFAHTIGFGSELKESLFLLKQIDTSGDLTIMERIYATHPDLDTRIARLEQME
;
A
#
# COMPACT_ATOMS: atom_id res chain seq x y z
N MET A 1 -17.51 -0.38 -9.66
CA MET A 1 -16.64 0.13 -10.73
C MET A 1 -16.48 1.67 -10.69
N LYS A 2 -17.55 2.48 -10.63
CA LYS A 2 -17.45 3.96 -10.59
C LYS A 2 -16.67 4.47 -9.35
N LYS A 3 -16.93 3.94 -8.16
CA LYS A 3 -16.21 4.28 -6.91
C LYS A 3 -14.71 3.93 -7.02
N VAL A 4 -14.37 2.72 -7.51
CA VAL A 4 -12.96 2.28 -7.69
C VAL A 4 -12.19 3.20 -8.63
N ILE A 5 -12.80 3.62 -9.74
CA ILE A 5 -12.17 4.57 -10.68
C ILE A 5 -11.96 5.92 -10.00
N GLN A 6 -12.93 6.38 -9.22
CA GLN A 6 -12.87 7.69 -8.58
C GLN A 6 -11.79 7.74 -7.48
N SER A 7 -11.65 6.67 -6.68
CA SER A 7 -10.62 6.62 -5.63
C SER A 7 -9.21 6.49 -6.21
N ASN A 8 -9.05 5.79 -7.34
CA ASN A 8 -7.75 5.47 -7.92
C ASN A 8 -7.43 6.20 -9.23
N LEU A 9 -8.12 7.32 -9.52
CA LEU A 9 -8.00 8.04 -10.79
C LEU A 9 -6.56 8.45 -11.10
N VAL A 10 -5.82 8.93 -10.12
CA VAL A 10 -4.43 9.39 -10.28
C VAL A 10 -3.53 8.25 -10.71
N LEU A 11 -3.64 7.08 -10.07
CA LEU A 11 -2.86 5.89 -10.44
C LEU A 11 -3.23 5.37 -11.83
N ILE A 12 -4.50 5.40 -12.20
CA ILE A 12 -4.97 4.98 -13.54
C ILE A 12 -4.38 5.87 -14.61
N LEU A 13 -4.44 7.19 -14.44
CA LEU A 13 -3.86 8.15 -15.38
C LEU A 13 -2.34 7.97 -15.51
N PHE A 14 -1.65 7.78 -14.38
CA PHE A 14 -0.22 7.49 -14.39
C PHE A 14 0.09 6.22 -15.18
N TYR A 15 -0.71 5.15 -15.02
CA TYR A 15 -0.52 3.90 -15.75
C TYR A 15 -0.72 4.07 -17.25
N ILE A 16 -1.69 4.87 -17.67
CA ILE A 16 -1.89 5.20 -19.09
C ILE A 16 -0.66 5.92 -19.66
N VAL A 17 -0.14 6.92 -18.96
CA VAL A 17 1.07 7.64 -19.37
C VAL A 17 2.27 6.69 -19.44
N TYR A 18 2.40 5.80 -18.45
CA TYR A 18 3.44 4.76 -18.45
C TYR A 18 3.35 3.86 -19.69
N LEU A 19 2.18 3.33 -20.03
CA LEU A 19 2.00 2.50 -21.22
C LEU A 19 2.32 3.26 -22.51
N PHE A 20 1.96 4.52 -22.60
CA PHE A 20 2.29 5.39 -23.73
C PHE A 20 3.80 5.57 -23.87
N LEU A 21 4.53 5.78 -22.78
CA LEU A 21 6.00 5.87 -22.80
C LEU A 21 6.65 4.54 -23.20
N VAL A 22 6.14 3.41 -22.71
CA VAL A 22 6.59 2.08 -23.14
C VAL A 22 6.39 1.88 -24.64
N TYR A 23 5.24 2.31 -25.18
CA TYR A 23 4.98 2.27 -26.62
C TYR A 23 6.00 3.09 -27.40
N LEU A 24 6.28 4.34 -26.99
CA LEU A 24 7.23 5.21 -27.69
C LEU A 24 8.67 4.66 -27.66
N LEU A 25 9.07 4.03 -26.56
CA LEU A 25 10.44 3.53 -26.37
C LEU A 25 10.67 2.15 -26.99
N PHE A 26 9.64 1.33 -27.09
CA PHE A 26 9.74 -0.07 -27.47
C PHE A 26 8.68 -0.47 -28.52
N MET A 27 8.45 0.38 -29.51
CA MET A 27 7.36 0.24 -30.49
C MET A 27 7.30 -1.17 -31.13
N ASP A 28 8.44 -1.73 -31.55
CA ASP A 28 8.52 -3.05 -32.19
C ASP A 28 8.20 -4.21 -31.22
N TYR A 29 8.43 -4.01 -29.93
CA TYR A 29 8.22 -5.03 -28.88
C TYR A 29 7.01 -4.73 -28.01
N PHE A 30 6.28 -3.65 -28.28
CA PHE A 30 5.18 -3.18 -27.42
C PHE A 30 4.13 -4.24 -27.16
N THR A 31 3.71 -4.94 -28.23
CA THR A 31 2.70 -6.01 -28.10
C THR A 31 3.19 -7.14 -27.19
N THR A 32 4.44 -7.56 -27.33
CA THR A 32 5.04 -8.62 -26.50
C THR A 32 5.11 -8.17 -25.03
N ILE A 33 5.59 -6.94 -24.79
CA ILE A 33 5.67 -6.35 -23.46
C ILE A 33 4.28 -6.27 -22.82
N LEU A 34 3.29 -5.81 -23.58
CA LEU A 34 1.91 -5.69 -23.12
C LEU A 34 1.32 -7.07 -22.74
N ILE A 35 1.54 -8.10 -23.55
CA ILE A 35 1.08 -9.46 -23.25
C ILE A 35 1.71 -9.96 -21.94
N ILE A 36 3.02 -9.84 -21.80
CA ILE A 36 3.72 -10.27 -20.58
C ILE A 36 3.19 -9.50 -19.37
N GLN A 37 2.97 -8.20 -19.51
CA GLN A 37 2.42 -7.36 -18.44
C GLN A 37 1.00 -7.77 -18.05
N LEU A 38 0.13 -8.09 -19.02
CA LEU A 38 -1.20 -8.62 -18.75
C LEU A 38 -1.15 -9.96 -18.00
N ILE A 39 -0.18 -10.83 -18.31
CA ILE A 39 0.05 -12.07 -17.55
C ILE A 39 0.41 -11.76 -16.10
N PHE A 40 1.33 -10.83 -15.84
CA PHE A 40 1.67 -10.42 -14.46
C PHE A 40 0.49 -9.80 -13.71
N ILE A 41 -0.31 -8.96 -14.38
CA ILE A 41 -1.55 -8.41 -13.80
C ILE A 41 -2.52 -9.52 -13.46
N PHE A 42 -2.68 -10.50 -14.37
CA PHE A 42 -3.53 -11.66 -14.11
C PHE A 42 -3.04 -12.45 -12.89
N ILE A 43 -1.73 -12.75 -12.81
CA ILE A 43 -1.13 -13.43 -11.66
C ILE A 43 -1.36 -12.62 -10.37
N ALA A 44 -1.19 -11.29 -10.42
CA ALA A 44 -1.41 -10.41 -9.29
C ALA A 44 -2.82 -10.55 -8.69
N LEU A 45 -3.83 -10.69 -9.54
CA LEU A 45 -5.23 -10.79 -9.14
C LEU A 45 -5.66 -12.22 -8.72
N THR A 46 -4.75 -13.19 -8.76
CA THR A 46 -5.00 -14.58 -8.32
C THR A 46 -4.56 -14.81 -6.87
N PRO A 47 -4.93 -15.94 -6.26
CA PRO A 47 -4.42 -16.35 -4.96
C PRO A 47 -2.89 -16.46 -4.88
N ILE A 48 -2.21 -16.65 -6.03
CA ILE A 48 -0.74 -16.67 -6.10
C ILE A 48 -0.18 -15.28 -5.79
N GLY A 49 -0.69 -14.24 -6.44
CA GLY A 49 -0.29 -12.85 -6.17
C GLY A 49 -0.56 -12.46 -4.73
N GLU A 50 -1.71 -12.85 -4.19
CA GLU A 50 -2.05 -12.66 -2.78
C GLU A 50 -1.06 -13.37 -1.85
N GLY A 51 -0.66 -14.60 -2.17
CA GLY A 51 0.36 -15.37 -1.45
C GLY A 51 1.73 -14.67 -1.46
N ILE A 52 2.13 -14.13 -2.61
CA ILE A 52 3.37 -13.34 -2.75
C ILE A 52 3.33 -12.12 -1.84
N MET A 53 2.23 -11.36 -1.85
CA MET A 53 2.08 -10.16 -1.01
C MET A 53 2.11 -10.51 0.49
N ARG A 54 1.44 -11.58 0.91
CA ARG A 54 1.52 -12.07 2.29
C ARG A 54 2.95 -12.41 2.70
N MET A 55 3.71 -13.07 1.83
CA MET A 55 5.11 -13.40 2.08
C MET A 55 5.97 -12.15 2.21
N LEU A 56 5.82 -11.18 1.30
CA LEU A 56 6.58 -9.93 1.31
C LEU A 56 6.28 -9.07 2.55
N ASN A 57 5.03 -9.09 3.03
CA ASN A 57 4.62 -8.36 4.23
C ASN A 57 4.77 -9.20 5.52
N HIS A 58 5.43 -10.34 5.48
CA HIS A 58 5.66 -11.20 6.64
C HIS A 58 4.39 -11.57 7.43
N THR A 59 3.23 -11.67 6.72
CA THR A 59 1.96 -12.01 7.36
C THR A 59 1.89 -13.51 7.67
N LYS A 60 1.43 -13.85 8.87
CA LYS A 60 1.29 -15.22 9.36
C LYS A 60 -0.16 -15.49 9.74
N LYS A 61 -0.55 -16.76 9.65
CA LYS A 61 -1.82 -17.20 10.22
C LYS A 61 -1.78 -17.06 11.74
N ILE A 62 -2.90 -16.67 12.33
CA ILE A 62 -3.06 -16.63 13.77
C ILE A 62 -3.20 -18.06 14.27
N VAL A 63 -2.23 -18.52 15.03
CA VAL A 63 -2.12 -19.93 15.49
C VAL A 63 -2.45 -20.06 16.98
N LEU A 64 -2.06 -19.07 17.79
CA LEU A 64 -2.31 -19.07 19.22
C LEU A 64 -3.80 -18.94 19.52
N LYS A 65 -4.32 -19.81 20.39
CA LYS A 65 -5.75 -19.79 20.75
C LYS A 65 -6.18 -18.49 21.40
N GLU A 66 -5.34 -17.93 22.25
CA GLU A 66 -5.60 -16.64 22.91
C GLU A 66 -5.81 -15.51 21.90
N ASP A 67 -4.95 -15.42 20.88
CA ASP A 67 -5.08 -14.43 19.81
C ASP A 67 -6.34 -14.69 18.95
N GLN A 68 -6.67 -15.95 18.70
CA GLN A 68 -7.88 -16.33 17.97
C GLN A 68 -9.14 -15.94 18.74
N GLU A 69 -9.21 -16.28 20.03
CA GLU A 69 -10.34 -15.96 20.91
C GLU A 69 -10.53 -14.46 21.09
N TYR A 70 -9.45 -13.68 20.99
CA TYR A 70 -9.49 -12.24 21.06
C TYR A 70 -9.87 -11.58 19.74
N LEU A 71 -9.20 -11.94 18.64
CA LEU A 71 -9.28 -11.22 17.37
C LEU A 71 -10.43 -11.67 16.47
N PHE A 72 -10.78 -12.97 16.44
CA PHE A 72 -11.80 -13.45 15.51
C PHE A 72 -13.19 -12.90 15.80
N PRO A 73 -13.66 -12.78 17.04
CA PRO A 73 -14.95 -12.17 17.30
C PRO A 73 -15.02 -10.70 16.83
N LEU A 74 -13.94 -9.92 17.02
CA LEU A 74 -13.86 -8.54 16.55
C LEU A 74 -13.94 -8.46 15.03
N PHE A 75 -13.17 -9.31 14.37
CA PHE A 75 -13.13 -9.38 12.91
C PHE A 75 -14.48 -9.80 12.32
N GLU A 76 -15.11 -10.82 12.87
CA GLU A 76 -16.41 -11.34 12.41
C GLU A 76 -17.50 -10.29 12.52
N GLU A 77 -17.59 -9.58 13.66
CA GLU A 77 -18.55 -8.51 13.88
C GLU A 77 -18.41 -7.39 12.84
N VAL A 78 -17.19 -6.91 12.62
CA VAL A 78 -16.92 -5.87 11.60
C VAL A 78 -17.16 -6.40 10.20
N TYR A 79 -16.79 -7.67 9.93
CA TYR A 79 -17.01 -8.29 8.63
C TYR A 79 -18.51 -8.40 8.28
N GLU A 80 -19.37 -8.77 9.24
CA GLU A 80 -20.82 -8.86 9.02
C GLU A 80 -21.38 -7.50 8.63
N GLN A 81 -21.05 -6.43 9.35
CA GLN A 81 -21.48 -5.07 9.02
C GLN A 81 -20.95 -4.62 7.65
N ALA A 82 -19.67 -4.90 7.37
CA ALA A 82 -19.06 -4.60 6.08
C ALA A 82 -19.72 -5.37 4.94
N LYS A 83 -20.16 -6.60 5.18
CA LYS A 83 -20.85 -7.45 4.20
C LYS A 83 -22.28 -7.00 3.94
N GLU A 84 -22.98 -6.49 4.96
CA GLU A 84 -24.30 -5.87 4.80
C GLU A 84 -24.24 -4.63 3.92
N GLU A 85 -23.28 -3.73 4.15
CA GLU A 85 -23.08 -2.51 3.34
C GLU A 85 -22.62 -2.85 1.91
N ASN A 86 -21.72 -3.84 1.77
CA ASN A 86 -21.24 -4.28 0.46
C ASN A 86 -21.36 -5.79 0.26
N PRO A 87 -22.53 -6.29 -0.23
CA PRO A 87 -22.76 -7.71 -0.48
C PRO A 87 -21.80 -8.38 -1.47
N ARG A 88 -20.99 -7.57 -2.21
CA ARG A 88 -19.97 -8.07 -3.16
C ARG A 88 -18.63 -8.35 -2.49
N LEU A 89 -18.46 -8.04 -1.22
CA LEU A 89 -17.26 -8.43 -0.47
C LEU A 89 -17.09 -9.95 -0.53
N SER A 90 -15.84 -10.39 -0.67
CA SER A 90 -15.50 -11.80 -0.73
C SER A 90 -15.87 -12.51 0.58
N SER A 91 -16.42 -13.72 0.49
CA SER A 91 -16.65 -14.58 1.65
C SER A 91 -15.35 -15.23 2.18
N ASN A 92 -14.22 -15.02 1.51
CA ASN A 92 -12.93 -15.63 1.86
C ASN A 92 -11.95 -14.65 2.51
N ILE A 93 -12.41 -13.46 2.94
CA ILE A 93 -11.55 -12.52 3.65
C ILE A 93 -11.13 -13.15 4.98
N LYS A 94 -9.82 -13.13 5.27
CA LYS A 94 -9.23 -13.74 6.45
C LYS A 94 -8.34 -12.77 7.18
N LEU A 95 -8.35 -12.88 8.49
CA LEU A 95 -7.47 -12.14 9.37
C LEU A 95 -6.14 -12.87 9.52
N PHE A 96 -5.06 -12.11 9.43
CA PHE A 96 -3.68 -12.54 9.64
C PHE A 96 -3.02 -11.65 10.69
N MET A 97 -1.86 -12.06 11.17
CA MET A 97 -1.05 -11.30 12.11
C MET A 97 0.37 -11.11 11.56
N ASN A 98 1.00 -10.01 11.96
CA ASN A 98 2.41 -9.72 11.75
C ASN A 98 3.05 -9.44 13.13
N GLU A 99 4.25 -9.94 13.36
CA GLU A 99 5.00 -9.78 14.64
C GLU A 99 5.61 -8.39 14.82
N ASP A 100 5.36 -7.44 13.92
CA ASP A 100 5.89 -6.08 14.02
C ASP A 100 5.38 -5.43 15.33
N PRO A 101 6.29 -4.90 16.18
CA PRO A 101 5.91 -4.20 17.41
C PRO A 101 5.28 -2.83 17.16
N MET A 102 5.34 -2.33 15.93
CA MET A 102 4.70 -1.07 15.56
C MET A 102 3.19 -1.24 15.42
N PRO A 103 2.36 -0.36 16.04
CA PRO A 103 0.92 -0.42 15.89
C PRO A 103 0.52 -0.10 14.45
N ASN A 104 0.04 -1.12 13.74
CA ASN A 104 -0.42 -1.00 12.36
C ASN A 104 -1.43 -2.10 12.01
N ALA A 105 -2.29 -1.82 11.05
CA ALA A 105 -3.07 -2.82 10.34
C ALA A 105 -3.06 -2.48 8.85
N PHE A 106 -3.27 -3.45 7.99
CA PHE A 106 -3.35 -3.22 6.56
C PHE A 106 -4.14 -4.29 5.84
N ALA A 107 -4.87 -3.88 4.83
CA ALA A 107 -5.49 -4.77 3.89
C ALA A 107 -4.54 -5.06 2.72
N CYS A 108 -4.51 -6.31 2.29
CA CYS A 108 -3.68 -6.76 1.17
C CYS A 108 -4.53 -7.61 0.23
N ALA A 109 -4.43 -7.33 -1.06
CA ALA A 109 -5.21 -8.05 -2.08
C ALA A 109 -6.73 -7.93 -1.88
N SER A 110 -7.43 -9.07 -2.01
CA SER A 110 -8.90 -9.12 -1.91
C SER A 110 -9.40 -9.83 -0.66
N ASN A 111 -8.54 -10.62 -0.02
CA ASN A 111 -8.97 -11.58 1.01
C ASN A 111 -8.06 -11.59 2.24
N THR A 112 -7.19 -10.61 2.39
CA THR A 112 -6.24 -10.55 3.52
C THR A 112 -6.37 -9.22 4.24
N ILE A 113 -6.68 -9.27 5.53
CA ILE A 113 -6.47 -8.18 6.48
C ILE A 113 -5.43 -8.67 7.47
N CYS A 114 -4.47 -7.83 7.81
CA CYS A 114 -3.39 -8.13 8.74
C CYS A 114 -3.35 -7.09 9.84
N VAL A 115 -3.22 -7.54 11.08
CA VAL A 115 -2.95 -6.69 12.25
C VAL A 115 -1.56 -7.00 12.77
N THR A 116 -0.83 -5.99 13.21
CA THR A 116 0.47 -6.17 13.84
C THR A 116 0.31 -6.50 15.32
N LYS A 117 1.32 -7.14 15.89
CA LYS A 117 1.38 -7.37 17.34
C LYS A 117 1.36 -6.06 18.12
N GLY A 118 2.01 -5.03 17.58
CA GLY A 118 1.95 -3.67 18.15
C GLY A 118 0.54 -3.12 18.19
N ALA A 119 -0.29 -3.33 17.16
CA ALA A 119 -1.67 -2.89 17.16
C ALA A 119 -2.50 -3.58 18.26
N ILE A 120 -2.34 -4.91 18.41
CA ILE A 120 -3.03 -5.69 19.44
C ILE A 120 -2.67 -5.21 20.87
N GLN A 121 -1.43 -4.77 21.06
CA GLN A 121 -0.94 -4.30 22.36
C GLN A 121 -1.29 -2.84 22.67
N THR A 122 -1.54 -2.04 21.63
CA THR A 122 -1.72 -0.59 21.74
C THR A 122 -3.19 -0.21 21.80
N PHE A 123 -4.05 -0.86 21.00
CA PHE A 123 -5.44 -0.48 20.83
C PHE A 123 -6.38 -1.30 21.71
N SER A 124 -7.46 -0.68 22.19
CA SER A 124 -8.59 -1.37 22.78
C SER A 124 -9.31 -2.24 21.75
N ARG A 125 -10.29 -3.04 22.21
CA ARG A 125 -11.13 -3.87 21.32
C ARG A 125 -11.90 -3.02 20.33
N GLU A 126 -12.49 -1.96 20.82
CA GLU A 126 -13.30 -1.01 20.06
C GLU A 126 -12.46 -0.26 19.04
N GLU A 127 -11.29 0.24 19.44
CA GLU A 127 -10.35 0.91 18.53
C GLU A 127 -9.84 -0.03 17.42
N LEU A 128 -9.59 -1.33 17.75
CA LEU A 128 -9.24 -2.33 16.74
C LEU A 128 -10.40 -2.59 15.76
N GLN A 129 -11.66 -2.57 16.22
CA GLN A 129 -12.83 -2.68 15.34
C GLN A 129 -12.90 -1.50 14.38
N GLY A 130 -12.66 -0.27 14.86
CA GLY A 130 -12.56 0.92 14.01
C GLY A 130 -11.50 0.79 12.93
N ILE A 131 -10.31 0.31 13.29
CA ILE A 131 -9.20 0.07 12.36
C ILE A 131 -9.58 -1.03 11.35
N LEU A 132 -10.14 -2.15 11.80
CA LEU A 132 -10.58 -3.23 10.91
C LEU A 132 -11.66 -2.75 9.93
N ALA A 133 -12.61 -1.92 10.40
CA ALA A 133 -13.64 -1.34 9.56
C ALA A 133 -13.05 -0.46 8.44
N HIS A 134 -12.00 0.31 8.75
CA HIS A 134 -11.24 1.07 7.78
C HIS A 134 -10.56 0.17 6.74
N GLU A 135 -9.93 -0.92 7.17
CA GLU A 135 -9.30 -1.89 6.26
C GLU A 135 -10.31 -2.59 5.34
N PHE A 136 -11.50 -2.91 5.86
CA PHE A 136 -12.61 -3.37 5.03
C PHE A 136 -13.04 -2.32 4.00
N GLY A 137 -12.95 -1.04 4.33
CA GLY A 137 -13.17 0.07 3.41
C GLY A 137 -12.23 0.02 2.20
N HIS A 138 -10.95 -0.21 2.40
CA HIS A 138 -9.97 -0.36 1.32
C HIS A 138 -10.28 -1.57 0.41
N ILE A 139 -10.65 -2.70 1.00
CA ILE A 139 -11.06 -3.88 0.21
C ILE A 139 -12.34 -3.59 -0.57
N SER A 140 -13.33 -2.97 0.07
CA SER A 140 -14.63 -2.63 -0.51
C SER A 140 -14.49 -1.66 -1.69
N ASN A 141 -13.59 -0.69 -1.58
CA ASN A 141 -13.31 0.30 -2.61
C ASN A 141 -12.41 -0.27 -3.74
N GLY A 142 -11.74 -1.40 -3.52
CA GLY A 142 -10.84 -2.04 -4.47
C GLY A 142 -9.45 -1.43 -4.52
N ASP A 143 -9.09 -0.60 -3.55
CA ASP A 143 -7.78 0.07 -3.46
C ASP A 143 -6.64 -0.94 -3.40
N THR A 144 -6.82 -2.00 -2.61
CA THR A 144 -5.87 -3.10 -2.47
C THR A 144 -5.58 -3.84 -3.77
N LYS A 145 -6.60 -4.03 -4.63
CA LYS A 145 -6.44 -4.65 -5.95
C LYS A 145 -5.63 -3.78 -6.89
N ILE A 146 -5.89 -2.48 -6.90
CA ILE A 146 -5.15 -1.52 -7.72
C ILE A 146 -3.69 -1.49 -7.27
N THR A 147 -3.43 -1.45 -5.96
CA THR A 147 -2.07 -1.51 -5.41
C THR A 147 -1.35 -2.79 -5.84
N MET A 148 -2.03 -3.95 -5.84
CA MET A 148 -1.44 -5.20 -6.33
C MET A 148 -1.09 -5.17 -7.82
N ILE A 149 -1.97 -4.60 -8.66
CA ILE A 149 -1.68 -4.42 -10.09
C ILE A 149 -0.42 -3.59 -10.27
N PHE A 150 -0.24 -2.54 -9.48
CA PHE A 150 0.97 -1.70 -9.52
C PHE A 150 2.21 -2.43 -8.99
N CYS A 151 2.11 -3.13 -7.87
CA CYS A 151 3.26 -3.81 -7.25
C CYS A 151 3.75 -5.01 -8.08
N ILE A 152 2.84 -5.88 -8.52
CA ILE A 152 3.19 -7.12 -9.22
C ILE A 152 3.16 -6.92 -10.74
N GLY A 153 2.20 -6.15 -11.26
CA GLY A 153 2.06 -5.89 -12.70
C GLY A 153 3.27 -5.17 -13.30
N ASN A 154 4.00 -4.38 -12.51
CA ASN A 154 5.19 -3.65 -12.97
C ASN A 154 6.51 -4.38 -12.73
N VAL A 155 6.50 -5.67 -12.38
CA VAL A 155 7.72 -6.47 -12.15
C VAL A 155 8.68 -6.41 -13.34
N LEU A 156 8.18 -6.42 -14.58
CA LEU A 156 9.02 -6.27 -15.78
C LEU A 156 9.77 -4.94 -15.81
N PHE A 157 9.10 -3.84 -15.47
CA PHE A 157 9.76 -2.54 -15.39
C PHE A 157 10.82 -2.52 -14.29
N MET A 158 10.54 -3.14 -13.14
CA MET A 158 11.51 -3.25 -12.05
C MET A 158 12.73 -4.08 -12.47
N ILE A 159 12.54 -5.20 -13.16
CA ILE A 159 13.63 -6.03 -13.70
C ILE A 159 14.45 -5.23 -14.71
N PHE A 160 13.80 -4.53 -15.64
CA PHE A 160 14.48 -3.69 -16.63
C PHE A 160 15.29 -2.57 -15.95
N ALA A 161 14.71 -1.84 -15.01
CA ALA A 161 15.39 -0.80 -14.25
C ALA A 161 16.59 -1.36 -13.45
N PHE A 162 16.44 -2.57 -12.89
CA PHE A 162 17.52 -3.26 -12.20
C PHE A 162 18.66 -3.63 -13.14
N ILE A 163 18.38 -4.18 -14.33
CA ILE A 163 19.39 -4.48 -15.35
C ILE A 163 20.13 -3.21 -15.78
N LEU A 164 19.42 -2.11 -16.05
CA LEU A 164 20.05 -0.84 -16.38
C LEU A 164 20.94 -0.34 -15.24
N HIS A 165 20.52 -0.54 -14.00
CA HIS A 165 21.34 -0.18 -12.83
C HIS A 165 22.62 -1.03 -12.74
N LEU A 166 22.55 -2.33 -13.02
CA LEU A 166 23.74 -3.19 -13.07
C LEU A 166 24.69 -2.76 -14.19
N ILE A 167 24.19 -2.47 -15.39
CA ILE A 167 24.98 -1.93 -16.51
C ILE A 167 25.66 -0.62 -16.11
N TYR A 168 24.92 0.27 -15.45
CA TYR A 168 25.48 1.53 -14.94
C TYR A 168 26.63 1.28 -13.95
N ILE A 169 26.44 0.38 -12.97
CA ILE A 169 27.51 0.03 -11.99
C ILE A 169 28.73 -0.50 -12.71
N PHE A 170 28.56 -1.40 -13.67
CA PHE A 170 29.65 -1.99 -14.44
C PHE A 170 30.43 -0.95 -15.24
N LEU A 171 29.72 -0.11 -16.01
CA LEU A 171 30.34 0.97 -16.78
C LEU A 171 31.06 1.98 -15.88
N TYR A 172 30.43 2.34 -14.75
CA TYR A 172 31.02 3.24 -13.76
C TYR A 172 32.31 2.66 -13.19
N ALA A 173 32.33 1.37 -12.85
CA ALA A 173 33.54 0.71 -12.34
C ALA A 173 34.68 0.69 -13.36
N ILE A 174 34.38 0.40 -14.64
CA ILE A 174 35.38 0.45 -15.73
C ILE A 174 35.94 1.86 -15.91
N LEU A 175 35.07 2.86 -15.98
CA LEU A 175 35.50 4.25 -16.16
C LEU A 175 36.33 4.73 -14.96
N ARG A 176 35.92 4.38 -13.75
CA ARG A 176 36.67 4.72 -12.53
C ARG A 176 38.05 4.08 -12.49
N SER A 177 38.17 2.82 -12.93
CA SER A 177 39.48 2.12 -12.98
C SER A 177 40.45 2.74 -14.00
N ARG A 178 39.94 3.34 -15.07
CA ARG A 178 40.73 3.95 -16.14
C ARG A 178 41.04 5.43 -15.92
N MET A 179 40.09 6.17 -15.34
CA MET A 179 40.14 7.65 -15.26
C MET A 179 40.30 8.17 -13.82
N GLY A 180 40.35 7.28 -12.82
CA GLY A 180 40.34 7.67 -11.40
C GLY A 180 39.08 8.46 -11.02
N ASP A 181 39.22 9.36 -10.02
CA ASP A 181 38.12 10.24 -9.60
C ASP A 181 38.00 11.47 -10.51
N SER A 182 37.67 11.24 -11.79
CA SER A 182 37.53 12.30 -12.78
C SER A 182 36.30 13.15 -12.60
N PHE A 183 36.32 14.39 -13.10
CA PHE A 183 35.19 15.30 -13.13
C PHE A 183 33.98 14.69 -13.86
N LEU A 184 34.19 13.91 -14.92
CA LEU A 184 33.15 13.22 -15.67
C LEU A 184 32.38 12.23 -14.80
N LEU A 185 33.06 11.45 -13.95
CA LEU A 185 32.39 10.50 -13.04
C LEU A 185 31.56 11.20 -11.97
N LYS A 186 32.00 12.37 -11.49
CA LYS A 186 31.22 13.20 -10.58
C LYS A 186 29.92 13.70 -11.24
N ILE A 187 29.99 14.16 -12.50
CA ILE A 187 28.85 14.57 -13.29
C ILE A 187 27.87 13.38 -13.47
N MET A 188 28.36 12.21 -13.90
CA MET A 188 27.52 11.01 -14.09
C MET A 188 26.79 10.62 -12.81
N ASN A 189 27.48 10.64 -11.67
CA ASN A 189 26.85 10.39 -10.37
C ASN A 189 25.82 11.47 -9.99
N GLY A 190 26.13 12.73 -10.28
CA GLY A 190 25.22 13.85 -10.06
C GLY A 190 23.91 13.68 -10.85
N ILE A 191 24.04 13.39 -12.15
CA ILE A 191 22.89 13.14 -13.04
C ILE A 191 22.08 11.94 -12.55
N LYS A 192 22.72 10.80 -12.26
CA LYS A 192 22.02 9.62 -11.71
C LYS A 192 21.23 9.95 -10.44
N ASN A 193 21.88 10.66 -9.50
CA ASN A 193 21.26 11.02 -8.24
C ASN A 193 20.08 12.00 -8.43
N LEU A 194 20.21 12.93 -9.39
CA LEU A 194 19.11 13.83 -9.77
C LEU A 194 17.91 13.05 -10.32
N PHE A 195 18.13 12.15 -11.28
CA PHE A 195 17.06 11.31 -11.82
C PHE A 195 16.41 10.41 -10.76
N LYS A 196 17.21 9.82 -9.86
CA LYS A 196 16.69 9.04 -8.73
C LYS A 196 15.80 9.90 -7.82
N ARG A 197 16.26 11.11 -7.47
CA ARG A 197 15.48 12.03 -6.61
C ARG A 197 14.18 12.48 -7.28
N LEU A 198 14.25 12.86 -8.56
CA LEU A 198 13.07 13.26 -9.32
C LEU A 198 12.09 12.10 -9.48
N GLY A 199 12.57 10.89 -9.81
CA GLY A 199 11.73 9.70 -9.91
C GLY A 199 11.04 9.37 -8.59
N ASN A 200 11.79 9.34 -7.49
CA ASN A 200 11.22 9.10 -6.16
C ASN A 200 10.20 10.18 -5.79
N PHE A 201 10.48 11.46 -6.07
CA PHE A 201 9.57 12.56 -5.80
C PHE A 201 8.26 12.42 -6.57
N ILE A 202 8.32 12.13 -7.88
CA ILE A 202 7.15 11.94 -8.74
C ILE A 202 6.31 10.76 -8.25
N VAL A 203 6.96 9.61 -8.01
CA VAL A 203 6.28 8.41 -7.51
C VAL A 203 5.61 8.68 -6.16
N SER A 204 6.35 9.26 -5.20
CA SER A 204 5.81 9.59 -3.87
C SER A 204 4.64 10.59 -3.95
N ALA A 205 4.72 11.60 -4.80
CA ALA A 205 3.65 12.56 -4.99
C ALA A 205 2.37 11.90 -5.55
N ILE A 206 2.52 11.04 -6.56
CA ILE A 206 1.38 10.33 -7.18
C ILE A 206 0.72 9.40 -6.16
N PHE A 207 1.52 8.61 -5.42
CA PHE A 207 0.99 7.70 -4.39
C PHE A 207 0.33 8.48 -3.26
N SER A 208 0.92 9.58 -2.79
CA SER A 208 0.34 10.42 -1.74
C SER A 208 -1.01 11.03 -2.14
N LEU A 209 -1.14 11.53 -3.37
CA LEU A 209 -2.40 12.09 -3.87
C LEU A 209 -3.49 11.02 -3.99
N ASN A 210 -3.13 9.83 -4.45
CA ASN A 210 -4.07 8.72 -4.55
C ASN A 210 -4.46 8.21 -3.16
N SER A 211 -3.49 8.05 -2.26
CA SER A 211 -3.68 7.58 -0.89
C SER A 211 -4.69 8.43 -0.13
N ARG A 212 -4.57 9.76 -0.15
CA ARG A 212 -5.53 10.67 0.53
C ARG A 212 -6.98 10.46 0.11
N ASN A 213 -7.21 10.16 -1.16
CA ASN A 213 -8.56 9.90 -1.65
C ASN A 213 -9.06 8.51 -1.23
N CYS A 214 -8.18 7.51 -1.20
CA CYS A 214 -8.49 6.17 -0.70
C CYS A 214 -8.79 6.20 0.80
N GLU A 215 -7.95 6.89 1.60
CA GLU A 215 -8.18 7.09 3.04
C GLU A 215 -9.54 7.72 3.33
N LYS A 216 -9.87 8.82 2.60
CA LYS A 216 -11.17 9.47 2.74
C LYS A 216 -12.35 8.51 2.52
N GLN A 217 -12.22 7.62 1.54
CA GLN A 217 -13.30 6.68 1.22
C GLN A 217 -13.35 5.50 2.20
N ALA A 218 -12.21 5.07 2.73
CA ALA A 218 -12.14 4.04 3.76
C ALA A 218 -12.66 4.56 5.10
N ASP A 219 -12.33 5.80 5.49
CA ASP A 219 -12.90 6.46 6.68
C ASP A 219 -14.42 6.59 6.59
N TYR A 220 -14.92 7.03 5.42
CA TYR A 220 -16.36 7.13 5.17
C TYR A 220 -17.04 5.76 5.24
N PHE A 221 -16.41 4.70 4.74
CA PHE A 221 -16.92 3.34 4.84
C PHE A 221 -17.00 2.89 6.29
N ALA A 222 -15.94 3.07 7.09
CA ALA A 222 -15.92 2.73 8.51
C ALA A 222 -17.04 3.45 9.29
N HIS A 223 -17.24 4.74 9.01
CA HIS A 223 -18.34 5.51 9.58
C HIS A 223 -19.71 4.95 9.17
N THR A 224 -19.91 4.62 7.88
CA THR A 224 -21.18 4.12 7.36
C THR A 224 -21.60 2.79 8.00
N ILE A 225 -20.62 1.91 8.32
CA ILE A 225 -20.88 0.63 8.98
C ILE A 225 -20.88 0.72 10.52
N GLY A 226 -20.86 1.94 11.07
CA GLY A 226 -21.06 2.20 12.50
C GLY A 226 -19.80 2.22 13.37
N PHE A 227 -18.58 2.19 12.79
CA PHE A 227 -17.31 2.20 13.52
C PHE A 227 -16.50 3.49 13.34
N GLY A 228 -17.16 4.61 13.01
CA GLY A 228 -16.48 5.89 12.78
C GLY A 228 -15.87 6.50 14.03
N SER A 229 -16.58 6.39 15.16
CA SER A 229 -16.15 6.88 16.48
C SER A 229 -14.92 6.11 16.98
N GLU A 230 -14.94 4.78 16.89
CA GLU A 230 -13.86 3.89 17.27
C GLU A 230 -12.60 4.12 16.41
N LEU A 231 -12.79 4.33 15.11
CA LEU A 231 -11.69 4.71 14.21
C LEU A 231 -11.11 6.06 14.61
N LYS A 232 -11.95 7.06 14.92
CA LYS A 232 -11.48 8.38 15.35
C LYS A 232 -10.62 8.29 16.62
N GLU A 233 -11.06 7.54 17.62
CA GLU A 233 -10.29 7.33 18.86
C GLU A 233 -8.93 6.65 18.57
N SER A 234 -8.91 5.63 17.70
CA SER A 234 -7.65 4.99 17.31
C SER A 234 -6.68 5.96 16.61
N LEU A 235 -7.18 6.86 15.75
CA LEU A 235 -6.35 7.88 15.10
C LEU A 235 -5.83 8.91 16.10
N PHE A 236 -6.61 9.30 17.12
CA PHE A 236 -6.14 10.15 18.21
C PHE A 236 -5.00 9.48 18.99
N LEU A 237 -5.12 8.20 19.30
CA LEU A 237 -4.07 7.46 19.99
C LEU A 237 -2.79 7.39 19.15
N LEU A 238 -2.90 7.09 17.83
CA LEU A 238 -1.76 7.13 16.93
C LEU A 238 -1.07 8.49 16.91
N LYS A 239 -1.84 9.58 16.90
CA LYS A 239 -1.29 10.94 16.95
C LYS A 239 -0.56 11.22 18.27
N GLN A 240 -1.04 10.70 19.41
CA GLN A 240 -0.35 10.83 20.69
C GLN A 240 0.98 10.08 20.72
N ILE A 241 1.03 8.88 20.14
CA ILE A 241 2.27 8.09 19.99
C ILE A 241 3.27 8.85 19.13
N ASP A 242 2.81 9.48 18.05
CA ASP A 242 3.61 10.29 17.12
C ASP A 242 4.29 11.46 17.83
N THR A 243 3.60 12.14 18.75
CA THR A 243 4.19 13.26 19.53
C THR A 243 5.24 12.83 20.55
N SER A 244 5.41 11.53 20.80
CA SER A 244 6.41 11.00 21.75
C SER A 244 7.87 11.10 21.29
N GLY A 245 8.10 11.54 20.05
CA GLY A 245 9.43 11.95 19.53
C GLY A 245 10.26 10.85 18.87
N ASP A 246 9.72 9.67 18.62
CA ASP A 246 10.40 8.65 17.81
C ASP A 246 10.13 8.87 16.33
N LEU A 247 11.07 9.54 15.65
CA LEU A 247 11.00 9.85 14.22
C LEU A 247 10.75 8.62 13.32
N THR A 248 11.21 7.42 13.74
CA THR A 248 11.02 6.18 12.97
C THR A 248 9.59 5.66 13.01
N ILE A 249 8.92 5.84 14.14
CA ILE A 249 7.50 5.50 14.30
C ILE A 249 6.65 6.42 13.41
N MET A 250 6.91 7.72 13.52
CA MET A 250 6.25 8.78 12.78
C MET A 250 6.33 8.56 11.25
N GLU A 251 7.54 8.33 10.72
CA GLU A 251 7.74 8.08 9.30
C GLU A 251 6.94 6.88 8.80
N ARG A 252 6.82 5.81 9.59
CA ARG A 252 6.06 4.60 9.21
C ARG A 252 4.56 4.80 9.25
N ILE A 253 4.02 5.47 10.28
CA ILE A 253 2.58 5.77 10.39
C ILE A 253 2.14 6.66 9.23
N TYR A 254 2.88 7.74 8.95
CA TYR A 254 2.56 8.62 7.83
C TYR A 254 2.80 7.99 6.46
N ALA A 255 3.67 6.99 6.36
CA ALA A 255 3.88 6.26 5.11
C ALA A 255 2.70 5.34 4.75
N THR A 256 2.03 4.78 5.76
CA THR A 256 0.88 3.88 5.56
C THR A 256 -0.44 4.64 5.53
N HIS A 257 -0.65 5.57 6.46
CA HIS A 257 -1.91 6.30 6.65
C HIS A 257 -1.66 7.81 6.85
N PRO A 258 -1.44 8.56 5.76
CA PRO A 258 -1.12 9.99 5.85
C PRO A 258 -2.29 10.81 6.37
N ASP A 259 -1.97 11.99 6.89
CA ASP A 259 -2.93 13.08 7.15
C ASP A 259 -3.90 12.82 8.31
N LEU A 260 -3.38 12.34 9.47
CA LEU A 260 -4.19 12.01 10.65
C LEU A 260 -5.11 13.16 11.09
N ASP A 261 -4.60 14.41 11.09
CA ASP A 261 -5.37 15.59 11.53
C ASP A 261 -6.61 15.82 10.66
N THR A 262 -6.45 15.74 9.34
CA THR A 262 -7.56 15.90 8.40
C THR A 262 -8.56 14.75 8.49
N ARG A 263 -8.09 13.53 8.77
CA ARG A 263 -8.94 12.35 8.93
C ARG A 263 -9.78 12.47 10.20
N ILE A 264 -9.18 12.81 11.33
CA ILE A 264 -9.86 13.05 12.63
C ILE A 264 -10.91 14.14 12.45
N ALA A 265 -10.53 15.33 11.94
CA ALA A 265 -11.47 16.44 11.74
C ALA A 265 -12.64 16.08 10.81
N ARG A 266 -12.43 15.19 9.84
CA ARG A 266 -13.49 14.71 8.95
C ARG A 266 -14.43 13.76 9.66
N LEU A 267 -13.94 12.82 10.46
CA LEU A 267 -14.76 11.90 11.24
C LEU A 267 -15.61 12.66 12.26
N GLU A 268 -15.05 13.68 12.93
CA GLU A 268 -15.81 14.59 13.82
C GLU A 268 -16.95 15.33 13.12
N GLN A 269 -16.82 15.66 11.84
CA GLN A 269 -17.88 16.31 11.07
C GLN A 269 -18.97 15.34 10.60
N MET A 270 -18.73 14.03 10.66
CA MET A 270 -19.70 13.00 10.26
C MET A 270 -20.57 12.53 11.43
N GLU A 271 -20.12 12.74 12.67
CA GLU A 271 -20.91 12.51 13.91
C GLU A 271 -22.00 13.56 14.08
#